data_330b7771f664e634fc2ca98f77b39d66
#
_entry.id   330b7771f664e634fc2ca98f77b39d66
#
_cell.length_a   1.000
_cell.length_b   1.000
_cell.length_c   1.000
_cell.angle_alpha   90.00
_cell.angle_beta   90.00
_cell.angle_gamma   90.00
#
_symmetry.space_group_name_H-M   'P 1'
#
loop_
_entity.id
_entity.type
_entity.pdbx_description
1 polymer ?
#
loop_
_entity_poly.entity_id
_entity_poly.type
_entity_poly.pdbx_seq_one_letter_code
_entity_poly.pdbx_strand_id
1 'polypeptide(L)'
;IGAALKQDPNTKQVTVSKVYSGTPSEEAGLKKDDEIVSVDGVEATSEDLTKLVAKIRGKEGTKVTLEIRRGGEADPFTVEVERKNVELPSVDSKLLDNGVGYIQVSEFQTNTASQFEDALDGLTNQGMKGLIVDLRANPGGLLTAVTEMVDRLLPAETVGKLPAGTVVYTKDKNGNIQTFGDDDGKQIDCPIVVLVDENSASASEIFAGAMKDYNEDGYIDAT
;
A
#
# COMPACT_ATOMS: atom_id res chain seq x y z
N ILE A 1 1.56 -9.90 -12.36
CA ILE A 1 1.44 -9.27 -13.68
C ILE A 1 1.20 -7.75 -13.62
N GLY A 2 0.78 -7.17 -12.48
CA GLY A 2 0.62 -5.72 -12.32
C GLY A 2 -0.71 -5.14 -12.80
N ALA A 3 -1.80 -5.85 -12.60
CA ALA A 3 -3.15 -5.35 -12.79
C ALA A 3 -4.04 -5.69 -11.60
N ALA A 4 -4.96 -4.81 -11.25
CA ALA A 4 -6.04 -5.06 -10.31
C ALA A 4 -7.30 -5.45 -11.07
N LEU A 5 -8.01 -6.46 -10.57
CA LEU A 5 -9.23 -6.99 -11.18
C LEU A 5 -10.40 -6.82 -10.22
N LYS A 6 -11.58 -6.63 -10.78
CA LYS A 6 -12.86 -6.69 -10.05
C LYS A 6 -13.80 -7.67 -10.73
N GLN A 7 -14.67 -8.33 -9.95
CA GLN A 7 -15.71 -9.21 -10.47
C GLN A 7 -17.08 -8.67 -10.05
N ASP A 8 -17.98 -8.58 -11.00
CA ASP A 8 -19.37 -8.25 -10.71
C ASP A 8 -20.02 -9.43 -9.98
N PRO A 9 -20.67 -9.21 -8.81
CA PRO A 9 -21.21 -10.28 -8.00
C PRO A 9 -22.38 -11.02 -8.67
N ASN A 10 -23.11 -10.36 -9.57
CA ASN A 10 -24.31 -10.90 -10.22
C ASN A 10 -23.97 -11.59 -11.56
N THR A 11 -23.24 -10.89 -12.43
CA THR A 11 -22.89 -11.37 -13.76
C THR A 11 -21.63 -12.23 -13.80
N LYS A 12 -20.82 -12.20 -12.74
CA LYS A 12 -19.49 -12.81 -12.65
C LYS A 12 -18.49 -12.27 -13.67
N GLN A 13 -18.84 -11.23 -14.40
CA GLN A 13 -17.96 -10.57 -15.36
C GLN A 13 -16.73 -9.99 -14.63
N VAL A 14 -15.54 -10.25 -15.17
CA VAL A 14 -14.28 -9.80 -14.60
C VAL A 14 -13.72 -8.67 -15.45
N THR A 15 -13.39 -7.56 -14.82
CA THR A 15 -12.84 -6.38 -15.49
C THR A 15 -11.55 -5.91 -14.83
N VAL A 16 -10.66 -5.33 -15.63
CA VAL A 16 -9.45 -4.66 -15.16
C VAL A 16 -9.84 -3.33 -14.53
N SER A 17 -9.68 -3.20 -13.22
CA SER A 17 -9.98 -1.95 -12.50
C SER A 17 -8.82 -0.95 -12.54
N LYS A 18 -7.57 -1.46 -12.60
CA LYS A 18 -6.35 -0.64 -12.69
C LYS A 18 -5.24 -1.44 -13.36
N VAL A 19 -4.43 -0.79 -14.17
CA VAL A 19 -3.12 -1.29 -14.65
C VAL A 19 -2.06 -0.40 -14.03
N TYR A 20 -1.04 -1.02 -13.44
CA TYR A 20 0.05 -0.29 -12.81
C TYR A 20 1.15 -0.02 -13.82
N SER A 21 1.74 1.19 -13.75
CA SER A 21 2.80 1.59 -14.67
C SER A 21 4.09 0.81 -14.44
N GLY A 22 4.86 0.59 -15.51
CA GLY A 22 6.10 -0.19 -15.47
C GLY A 22 5.90 -1.69 -15.26
N THR A 23 4.69 -2.21 -15.47
CA THR A 23 4.36 -3.62 -15.21
C THR A 23 4.14 -4.42 -16.49
N PRO A 24 4.29 -5.76 -16.44
CA PRO A 24 4.01 -6.63 -17.59
C PRO A 24 2.61 -6.46 -18.17
N SER A 25 1.62 -6.10 -17.36
CA SER A 25 0.26 -5.82 -17.84
C SER A 25 0.21 -4.57 -18.72
N GLU A 26 0.93 -3.51 -18.35
CA GLU A 26 1.04 -2.30 -19.18
C GLU A 26 1.83 -2.59 -20.46
N GLU A 27 2.98 -3.27 -20.35
CA GLU A 27 3.81 -3.68 -21.48
C GLU A 27 3.03 -4.53 -22.50
N ALA A 28 2.15 -5.40 -22.01
CA ALA A 28 1.26 -6.22 -22.82
C ALA A 28 0.07 -5.46 -23.41
N GLY A 29 -0.12 -4.19 -23.03
CA GLY A 29 -1.17 -3.32 -23.56
C GLY A 29 -2.54 -3.52 -22.93
N LEU A 30 -2.64 -4.16 -21.73
CA LEU A 30 -3.87 -4.14 -20.94
C LEU A 30 -4.25 -2.73 -20.55
N LYS A 31 -5.53 -2.44 -20.47
CA LYS A 31 -6.08 -1.14 -20.07
C LYS A 31 -7.16 -1.29 -19.01
N LYS A 32 -7.35 -0.22 -18.26
CA LYS A 32 -8.52 -0.11 -17.38
C LYS A 32 -9.80 -0.33 -18.21
N ASP A 33 -10.74 -1.02 -17.58
CA ASP A 33 -12.06 -1.39 -18.12
C ASP A 33 -12.03 -2.47 -19.22
N ASP A 34 -10.85 -3.10 -19.51
CA ASP A 34 -10.82 -4.33 -20.28
C ASP A 34 -11.59 -5.43 -19.55
N GLU A 35 -12.46 -6.13 -20.24
CA GLU A 35 -13.16 -7.32 -19.75
C GLU A 35 -12.27 -8.55 -19.98
N ILE A 36 -12.00 -9.33 -18.95
CA ILE A 36 -11.32 -10.62 -19.06
C ILE A 36 -12.37 -11.67 -19.44
N VAL A 37 -12.29 -12.20 -20.64
CA VAL A 37 -13.18 -13.23 -21.16
C VAL A 37 -12.69 -14.63 -20.75
N SER A 38 -11.40 -14.89 -20.93
CA SER A 38 -10.79 -16.15 -20.50
C SER A 38 -9.35 -15.99 -20.01
N VAL A 39 -8.86 -16.96 -19.22
CA VAL A 39 -7.50 -17.07 -18.73
C VAL A 39 -6.98 -18.46 -19.08
N ASP A 40 -5.94 -18.54 -19.90
CA ASP A 40 -5.38 -19.79 -20.44
C ASP A 40 -6.47 -20.73 -21.00
N GLY A 41 -7.47 -20.15 -21.69
CA GLY A 41 -8.61 -20.86 -22.30
C GLY A 41 -9.73 -21.25 -21.33
N VAL A 42 -9.65 -20.87 -20.05
CA VAL A 42 -10.74 -21.07 -19.07
C VAL A 42 -11.57 -19.81 -18.98
N GLU A 43 -12.88 -19.96 -19.20
CA GLU A 43 -13.84 -18.83 -19.14
C GLU A 43 -13.84 -18.15 -17.76
N ALA A 44 -13.67 -16.82 -17.74
CA ALA A 44 -13.53 -16.06 -16.51
C ALA A 44 -14.80 -16.04 -15.65
N THR A 45 -15.97 -16.04 -16.27
CA THR A 45 -17.28 -16.06 -15.58
C THR A 45 -17.59 -17.38 -14.91
N SER A 46 -16.89 -18.46 -15.28
CA SER A 46 -17.08 -19.81 -14.71
C SER A 46 -16.47 -19.98 -13.33
N GLU A 47 -15.66 -19.03 -12.86
CA GLU A 47 -14.91 -19.14 -11.61
C GLU A 47 -15.04 -17.88 -10.72
N ASP A 48 -14.77 -18.07 -9.42
CA ASP A 48 -14.62 -16.96 -8.50
C ASP A 48 -13.30 -16.23 -8.76
N LEU A 49 -13.29 -14.90 -8.50
CA LEU A 49 -12.13 -14.05 -8.72
C LEU A 49 -10.84 -14.59 -8.08
N THR A 50 -10.93 -15.15 -6.87
CA THR A 50 -9.77 -15.73 -6.17
C THR A 50 -9.12 -16.85 -6.95
N LYS A 51 -9.92 -17.76 -7.52
CA LYS A 51 -9.43 -18.88 -8.34
C LYS A 51 -8.86 -18.39 -9.66
N LEU A 52 -9.53 -17.42 -10.27
CA LEU A 52 -9.04 -16.80 -11.51
C LEU A 52 -7.70 -16.11 -11.31
N VAL A 53 -7.56 -15.33 -10.23
CA VAL A 53 -6.29 -14.68 -9.85
C VAL A 53 -5.19 -15.70 -9.59
N ALA A 54 -5.51 -16.84 -8.96
CA ALA A 54 -4.54 -17.92 -8.76
C ALA A 54 -4.01 -18.51 -10.09
N LYS A 55 -4.82 -18.58 -11.14
CA LYS A 55 -4.41 -19.00 -12.49
C LYS A 55 -3.59 -17.93 -13.21
N ILE A 56 -3.95 -16.66 -13.04
CA ILE A 56 -3.20 -15.52 -13.59
C ILE A 56 -1.81 -15.45 -12.95
N ARG A 57 -1.71 -15.71 -11.65
CA ARG A 57 -0.43 -15.84 -10.95
C ARG A 57 0.28 -17.13 -11.39
N GLY A 58 1.58 -17.20 -11.17
CA GLY A 58 2.37 -18.37 -11.48
C GLY A 58 3.86 -18.09 -11.37
N LYS A 59 4.66 -19.07 -11.81
CA LYS A 59 6.12 -18.98 -11.75
C LYS A 59 6.62 -17.81 -12.60
N GLU A 60 7.54 -17.03 -12.04
CA GLU A 60 8.23 -15.94 -12.74
C GLU A 60 8.86 -16.42 -14.04
N GLY A 61 8.82 -15.59 -15.08
CA GLY A 61 9.30 -15.87 -16.42
C GLY A 61 8.35 -16.71 -17.28
N THR A 62 7.23 -17.19 -16.72
CA THR A 62 6.18 -17.85 -17.53
C THR A 62 5.19 -16.81 -18.05
N LYS A 63 4.40 -17.17 -19.06
CA LYS A 63 3.35 -16.31 -19.60
C LYS A 63 1.96 -16.80 -19.19
N VAL A 64 1.01 -15.89 -19.13
CA VAL A 64 -0.42 -16.16 -19.06
C VAL A 64 -1.08 -15.59 -20.30
N THR A 65 -1.99 -16.32 -20.90
CA THR A 65 -2.78 -15.89 -22.04
C THR A 65 -4.13 -15.40 -21.56
N LEU A 66 -4.41 -14.13 -21.79
CA LEU A 66 -5.70 -13.50 -21.48
C LEU A 66 -6.44 -13.23 -22.78
N GLU A 67 -7.69 -13.67 -22.85
CA GLU A 67 -8.62 -13.22 -23.88
C GLU A 67 -9.41 -12.07 -23.29
N ILE A 68 -9.36 -10.89 -23.94
CA ILE A 68 -9.98 -9.69 -23.42
C ILE A 68 -10.92 -9.07 -24.45
N ARG A 69 -11.97 -8.38 -23.96
CA ARG A 69 -12.85 -7.54 -24.76
C ARG A 69 -12.71 -6.09 -24.31
N ARG A 70 -12.58 -5.18 -25.25
CA ARG A 70 -12.34 -3.75 -24.98
C ARG A 70 -13.42 -2.87 -25.60
N GLY A 71 -13.92 -1.89 -24.84
CA GLY A 71 -14.78 -0.84 -25.37
C GLY A 71 -16.11 -1.30 -25.94
N GLY A 72 -16.60 -2.51 -25.59
CA GLY A 72 -17.84 -3.08 -26.13
C GLY A 72 -17.68 -3.69 -27.53
N GLU A 73 -16.45 -3.90 -28.01
CA GLU A 73 -16.18 -4.63 -29.25
C GLU A 73 -16.77 -6.04 -29.17
N ALA A 74 -17.30 -6.54 -30.31
CA ALA A 74 -17.96 -7.83 -30.35
C ALA A 74 -16.97 -8.99 -30.19
N ASP A 75 -15.79 -8.88 -30.81
CA ASP A 75 -14.80 -9.95 -30.86
C ASP A 75 -13.69 -9.72 -29.82
N PRO A 76 -13.45 -10.69 -28.92
CA PRO A 76 -12.32 -10.62 -28.00
C PRO A 76 -11.00 -10.84 -28.75
N PHE A 77 -9.91 -10.32 -28.19
CA PHE A 77 -8.57 -10.53 -28.70
C PHE A 77 -7.63 -11.01 -27.59
N THR A 78 -6.56 -11.67 -27.99
CA THR A 78 -5.61 -12.31 -27.08
C THR A 78 -4.48 -11.36 -26.70
N VAL A 79 -4.14 -11.35 -25.40
CA VAL A 79 -2.99 -10.65 -24.81
C VAL A 79 -2.16 -11.65 -24.02
N GLU A 80 -0.89 -11.78 -24.33
CA GLU A 80 0.06 -12.58 -23.53
C GLU A 80 0.78 -11.66 -22.53
N VAL A 81 0.69 -12.01 -21.24
CA VAL A 81 1.33 -11.25 -20.16
C VAL A 81 2.40 -12.11 -19.51
N GLU A 82 3.63 -11.62 -19.44
CA GLU A 82 4.71 -12.27 -18.71
C GLU A 82 4.49 -12.16 -17.20
N ARG A 83 4.70 -13.27 -16.50
CA ARG A 83 4.67 -13.27 -15.03
C ARG A 83 6.04 -12.83 -14.51
N LYS A 84 6.10 -11.66 -13.93
CA LYS A 84 7.28 -11.12 -13.23
C LYS A 84 6.90 -10.88 -11.77
N ASN A 85 7.89 -10.86 -10.91
CA ASN A 85 7.72 -10.27 -9.59
C ASN A 85 7.46 -8.76 -9.78
N VAL A 86 6.28 -8.31 -9.41
CA VAL A 86 5.86 -6.91 -9.59
C VAL A 86 5.72 -6.29 -8.21
N GLU A 87 6.55 -5.34 -7.92
CA GLU A 87 6.40 -4.49 -6.75
C GLU A 87 5.35 -3.43 -7.07
N LEU A 88 4.16 -3.63 -6.53
CA LEU A 88 3.08 -2.67 -6.71
C LEU A 88 3.30 -1.46 -5.80
N PRO A 89 3.02 -0.24 -6.29
CA PRO A 89 3.05 0.92 -5.42
C PRO A 89 1.95 0.79 -4.36
N SER A 90 2.38 0.82 -3.10
CA SER A 90 1.50 0.85 -1.92
C SER A 90 1.34 2.26 -1.37
N VAL A 91 2.11 3.21 -1.88
CA VAL A 91 2.11 4.62 -1.49
C VAL A 91 1.75 5.47 -2.71
N ASP A 92 0.84 6.43 -2.51
CA ASP A 92 0.51 7.49 -3.47
C ASP A 92 0.61 8.84 -2.76
N SER A 93 1.15 9.86 -3.44
CA SER A 93 1.40 11.14 -2.78
C SER A 93 1.14 12.33 -3.68
N LYS A 94 0.78 13.46 -3.07
CA LYS A 94 0.62 14.74 -3.75
C LYS A 94 0.74 15.91 -2.79
N LEU A 95 1.22 17.04 -3.27
CA LEU A 95 1.11 18.31 -2.58
C LEU A 95 -0.25 18.95 -2.91
N LEU A 96 -1.01 19.31 -1.89
CA LEU A 96 -2.28 20.03 -2.04
C LEU A 96 -2.03 21.52 -2.25
N ASP A 97 -3.01 22.25 -2.84
CA ASP A 97 -2.89 23.68 -3.19
C ASP A 97 -2.57 24.59 -2.00
N ASN A 98 -2.94 24.17 -0.79
CA ASN A 98 -2.64 24.91 0.46
C ASN A 98 -1.25 24.60 1.05
N GLY A 99 -0.43 23.80 0.38
CA GLY A 99 0.90 23.41 0.83
C GLY A 99 0.91 22.26 1.84
N VAL A 100 -0.19 21.53 1.98
CA VAL A 100 -0.25 20.29 2.79
C VAL A 100 0.13 19.11 1.94
N GLY A 101 1.09 18.30 2.39
CA GLY A 101 1.43 17.01 1.81
C GLY A 101 0.32 15.99 2.12
N TYR A 102 -0.03 15.18 1.14
CA TYR A 102 -0.96 14.06 1.31
C TYR A 102 -0.28 12.79 0.85
N ILE A 103 -0.22 11.79 1.73
CA ILE A 103 0.32 10.47 1.44
C ILE A 103 -0.74 9.43 1.79
N GLN A 104 -1.18 8.65 0.80
CA GLN A 104 -2.05 7.50 1.00
C GLN A 104 -1.21 6.23 1.01
N VAL A 105 -1.44 5.37 2.00
CA VAL A 105 -0.80 4.06 2.12
C VAL A 105 -1.88 2.99 2.09
N SER A 106 -1.87 2.15 1.05
CA SER A 106 -2.91 1.13 0.84
C SER A 106 -2.68 -0.17 1.59
N GLU A 107 -1.41 -0.51 1.88
CA GLU A 107 -1.01 -1.72 2.60
C GLU A 107 0.46 -1.57 3.02
N PHE A 108 0.89 -2.25 4.10
CA PHE A 108 2.28 -2.26 4.53
C PHE A 108 3.03 -3.47 3.94
N GLN A 109 3.65 -3.27 2.79
CA GLN A 109 4.46 -4.25 2.06
C GLN A 109 5.96 -4.02 2.29
N THR A 110 6.80 -4.90 1.77
CA THR A 110 8.27 -4.84 1.95
C THR A 110 8.89 -3.52 1.45
N ASN A 111 8.31 -2.92 0.40
CA ASN A 111 8.80 -1.68 -0.21
C ASN A 111 8.02 -0.42 0.22
N THR A 112 7.04 -0.55 1.13
CA THR A 112 6.18 0.58 1.53
C THR A 112 6.96 1.65 2.27
N ALA A 113 7.88 1.26 3.16
CA ALA A 113 8.68 2.23 3.92
C ALA A 113 9.55 3.08 2.99
N SER A 114 10.26 2.48 2.03
CA SER A 114 11.07 3.24 1.06
C SER A 114 10.21 4.13 0.16
N GLN A 115 9.06 3.65 -0.31
CA GLN A 115 8.13 4.48 -1.09
C GLN A 115 7.58 5.66 -0.27
N PHE A 116 7.32 5.45 1.02
CA PHE A 116 6.88 6.50 1.93
C PHE A 116 7.98 7.54 2.16
N GLU A 117 9.22 7.11 2.37
CA GLU A 117 10.37 8.00 2.52
C GLU A 117 10.58 8.85 1.27
N ASP A 118 10.58 8.25 0.08
CA ASP A 118 10.69 8.96 -1.21
C ASP A 118 9.57 10.00 -1.38
N ALA A 119 8.33 9.62 -1.01
CA ALA A 119 7.18 10.52 -1.07
C ALA A 119 7.31 11.69 -0.09
N LEU A 120 7.72 11.41 1.14
CA LEU A 120 7.92 12.39 2.20
C LEU A 120 9.02 13.40 1.83
N ASP A 121 10.16 12.89 1.35
CA ASP A 121 11.27 13.72 0.89
C ASP A 121 10.87 14.59 -0.31
N GLY A 122 10.13 14.00 -1.26
CA GLY A 122 9.58 14.73 -2.41
C GLY A 122 8.65 15.88 -2.01
N LEU A 123 7.76 15.66 -1.02
CA LEU A 123 6.86 16.68 -0.49
C LEU A 123 7.61 17.74 0.34
N THR A 124 8.58 17.32 1.13
CA THR A 124 9.45 18.22 1.91
C THR A 124 10.24 19.16 0.99
N ASN A 125 10.83 18.64 -0.07
CA ASN A 125 11.55 19.42 -1.08
C ASN A 125 10.65 20.41 -1.83
N GLN A 126 9.34 20.14 -1.92
CA GLN A 126 8.34 21.05 -2.46
C GLN A 126 7.85 22.09 -1.44
N GLY A 127 8.37 22.05 -0.20
CA GLY A 127 8.05 23.02 0.86
C GLY A 127 6.70 22.76 1.52
N MET A 128 6.35 21.48 1.75
CA MET A 128 5.14 21.17 2.52
C MET A 128 5.19 21.76 3.93
N LYS A 129 4.02 22.14 4.46
CA LYS A 129 3.83 22.82 5.75
C LYS A 129 3.04 22.00 6.76
N GLY A 130 2.58 20.84 6.37
CA GLY A 130 1.83 19.89 7.16
C GLY A 130 1.65 18.61 6.36
N LEU A 131 1.41 17.48 7.02
CA LEU A 131 1.28 16.17 6.41
C LEU A 131 -0.04 15.51 6.76
N ILE A 132 -0.73 14.95 5.77
CA ILE A 132 -1.84 14.02 5.96
C ILE A 132 -1.35 12.63 5.54
N VAL A 133 -1.42 11.66 6.47
CA VAL A 133 -1.21 10.23 6.18
C VAL A 133 -2.57 9.54 6.17
N ASP A 134 -2.97 9.03 5.01
CA ASP A 134 -4.27 8.37 4.84
C ASP A 134 -4.10 6.85 4.85
N LEU A 135 -4.58 6.24 5.93
CA LEU A 135 -4.61 4.79 6.17
C LEU A 135 -6.03 4.21 6.06
N ARG A 136 -7.00 4.96 5.56
CA ARG A 136 -8.37 4.46 5.37
C ARG A 136 -8.37 3.30 4.40
N ALA A 137 -9.13 2.26 4.72
CA ALA A 137 -9.19 0.98 4.01
C ALA A 137 -7.85 0.22 3.92
N ASN A 138 -6.86 0.56 4.77
CA ASN A 138 -5.59 -0.15 4.85
C ASN A 138 -5.68 -1.28 5.90
N PRO A 139 -5.68 -2.57 5.50
CA PRO A 139 -5.85 -3.69 6.43
C PRO A 139 -4.60 -3.98 7.28
N GLY A 140 -3.52 -3.22 7.12
CA GLY A 140 -2.25 -3.43 7.78
C GLY A 140 -1.18 -4.05 6.87
N GLY A 141 -0.36 -4.93 7.43
CA GLY A 141 0.73 -5.61 6.72
C GLY A 141 1.96 -5.83 7.59
N LEU A 142 3.15 -5.63 7.03
CA LEU A 142 4.41 -5.94 7.70
C LEU A 142 4.71 -4.98 8.86
N LEU A 143 5.03 -5.56 10.02
CA LEU A 143 5.46 -4.81 11.21
C LEU A 143 6.71 -3.97 10.93
N THR A 144 7.69 -4.52 10.22
CA THR A 144 8.91 -3.79 9.85
C THR A 144 8.62 -2.55 9.02
N ALA A 145 7.72 -2.65 8.04
CA ALA A 145 7.38 -1.49 7.20
C ALA A 145 6.71 -0.37 8.00
N VAL A 146 5.77 -0.69 8.90
CA VAL A 146 5.12 0.36 9.71
C VAL A 146 6.09 0.97 10.72
N THR A 147 7.00 0.17 11.31
CA THR A 147 7.97 0.72 12.27
C THR A 147 8.95 1.67 11.60
N GLU A 148 9.49 1.34 10.43
CA GLU A 148 10.37 2.21 9.65
C GLU A 148 9.67 3.51 9.21
N MET A 149 8.39 3.43 8.81
CA MET A 149 7.62 4.63 8.44
C MET A 149 7.34 5.56 9.62
N VAL A 150 6.96 4.99 10.77
CA VAL A 150 6.68 5.77 11.98
C VAL A 150 7.96 6.38 12.53
N ASP A 151 9.04 5.61 12.56
CA ASP A 151 10.36 6.05 12.97
C ASP A 151 10.84 7.29 12.21
N ARG A 152 10.60 7.33 10.89
CA ARG A 152 10.89 8.48 10.02
C ARG A 152 10.12 9.76 10.39
N LEU A 153 9.06 9.66 11.17
CA LEU A 153 8.21 10.79 11.59
C LEU A 153 8.44 11.20 13.04
N LEU A 154 8.96 10.28 13.87
CA LEU A 154 9.10 10.49 15.30
C LEU A 154 10.50 10.98 15.67
N PRO A 155 10.61 11.81 16.74
CA PRO A 155 11.91 12.16 17.31
C PRO A 155 12.53 10.97 18.04
N ALA A 156 13.86 10.95 18.09
CA ALA A 156 14.63 9.97 18.86
C ALA A 156 14.56 10.21 20.38
N GLU A 157 13.37 10.44 20.90
CA GLU A 157 13.13 10.75 22.32
C GLU A 157 12.71 9.50 23.09
N THR A 158 12.95 9.53 24.39
CA THR A 158 12.54 8.43 25.27
C THR A 158 11.11 8.66 25.78
N VAL A 159 10.19 7.78 25.37
CA VAL A 159 8.81 7.80 25.86
C VAL A 159 8.68 6.88 27.07
N GLY A 160 8.39 7.48 28.22
CA GLY A 160 8.23 6.75 29.46
C GLY A 160 9.51 6.04 29.92
N LYS A 161 9.47 4.69 29.97
CA LYS A 161 10.62 3.85 30.38
C LYS A 161 11.19 3.00 29.25
N LEU A 162 10.71 3.21 28.02
CA LEU A 162 11.17 2.50 26.85
C LEU A 162 12.46 3.15 26.29
N PRO A 163 13.27 2.41 25.54
CA PRO A 163 14.39 2.99 24.81
C PRO A 163 13.95 4.14 23.90
N ALA A 164 14.85 5.12 23.70
CA ALA A 164 14.63 6.22 22.75
C ALA A 164 14.27 5.66 21.36
N GLY A 165 13.40 6.36 20.61
CA GLY A 165 12.96 5.93 19.30
C GLY A 165 12.06 4.69 19.26
N THR A 166 11.52 4.23 20.40
CA THR A 166 10.62 3.07 20.42
C THR A 166 9.28 3.40 19.78
N VAL A 167 9.01 2.84 18.61
CA VAL A 167 7.73 2.95 17.90
C VAL A 167 6.67 2.02 18.50
N VAL A 168 7.05 0.78 18.75
CA VAL A 168 6.18 -0.25 19.32
C VAL A 168 7.00 -1.27 20.08
N TYR A 169 6.39 -1.92 21.04
CA TYR A 169 7.01 -3.06 21.72
C TYR A 169 6.05 -4.25 21.78
N THR A 170 6.63 -5.44 21.83
CA THR A 170 5.90 -6.68 22.13
C THR A 170 6.30 -7.19 23.52
N LYS A 171 5.35 -7.80 24.22
CA LYS A 171 5.58 -8.41 25.52
C LYS A 171 5.07 -9.85 25.51
N ASP A 172 5.96 -10.81 25.77
CA ASP A 172 5.58 -12.21 25.86
C ASP A 172 4.89 -12.54 27.20
N LYS A 173 4.39 -13.76 27.33
CA LYS A 173 3.74 -14.27 28.55
C LYS A 173 4.67 -14.31 29.79
N ASN A 174 5.98 -14.29 29.60
CA ASN A 174 6.99 -14.30 30.67
C ASN A 174 7.42 -12.88 31.06
N GLY A 175 6.90 -11.85 30.35
CA GLY A 175 7.22 -10.46 30.59
C GLY A 175 8.44 -9.94 29.82
N ASN A 176 9.03 -10.73 28.92
CA ASN A 176 10.12 -10.25 28.07
C ASN A 176 9.58 -9.24 27.05
N ILE A 177 10.29 -8.13 26.92
CA ILE A 177 9.94 -7.03 26.02
C ILE A 177 10.92 -7.04 24.86
N GLN A 178 10.38 -6.90 23.64
CA GLN A 178 11.11 -6.60 22.42
C GLN A 178 10.60 -5.29 21.86
N THR A 179 11.48 -4.33 21.62
CA THR A 179 11.18 -3.01 21.06
C THR A 179 11.50 -2.98 19.57
N PHE A 180 10.76 -2.12 18.83
CA PHE A 180 10.95 -1.85 17.41
C PHE A 180 10.97 -0.33 17.23
N GLY A 181 11.83 0.16 16.37
CA GLY A 181 12.18 1.54 16.12
C GLY A 181 13.69 1.72 16.26
N ASP A 182 14.18 2.88 15.93
CA ASP A 182 15.58 3.27 16.14
C ASP A 182 15.68 4.69 16.71
N ASP A 183 16.88 5.23 16.81
CA ASP A 183 17.16 6.54 17.38
C ASP A 183 17.97 7.44 16.40
N ASP A 184 17.75 7.31 15.09
CA ASP A 184 18.50 8.04 14.08
C ASP A 184 18.22 9.57 14.06
N GLY A 185 17.21 10.00 14.83
CA GLY A 185 16.86 11.42 15.03
C GLY A 185 16.26 12.09 13.80
N LYS A 186 15.87 11.34 12.79
CA LYS A 186 15.17 11.88 11.63
C LYS A 186 13.69 12.06 11.95
N GLN A 187 13.23 13.28 11.93
CA GLN A 187 11.82 13.62 12.09
C GLN A 187 11.43 14.69 11.08
N ILE A 188 10.14 14.89 10.90
CA ILE A 188 9.61 16.04 10.18
C ILE A 188 9.15 17.10 11.21
N ASP A 189 9.39 18.37 10.88
CA ASP A 189 9.00 19.50 11.73
C ASP A 189 7.76 20.20 11.15
N CYS A 190 6.63 19.45 11.12
CA CYS A 190 5.36 20.02 10.71
C CYS A 190 4.19 19.22 11.32
N PRO A 191 2.98 19.81 11.46
CA PRO A 191 1.80 19.12 11.94
C PRO A 191 1.44 17.92 11.07
N ILE A 192 1.01 16.82 11.72
CA ILE A 192 0.62 15.56 11.07
C ILE A 192 -0.85 15.25 11.38
N VAL A 193 -1.59 14.83 10.38
CA VAL A 193 -2.95 14.29 10.51
C VAL A 193 -2.96 12.86 10.00
N VAL A 194 -3.48 11.92 10.79
CA VAL A 194 -3.64 10.52 10.39
C VAL A 194 -5.12 10.23 10.17
N LEU A 195 -5.48 9.79 8.96
CA LEU A 195 -6.84 9.39 8.63
C LEU A 195 -6.97 7.87 8.73
N VAL A 196 -7.92 7.41 9.52
CA VAL A 196 -8.27 6.00 9.68
C VAL A 196 -9.77 5.80 9.52
N ASP A 197 -10.19 4.57 9.23
CA ASP A 197 -11.59 4.15 9.19
C ASP A 197 -11.78 2.74 9.79
N GLU A 198 -12.99 2.21 9.73
CA GLU A 198 -13.33 0.88 10.24
C GLU A 198 -12.60 -0.28 9.53
N ASN A 199 -11.97 -0.03 8.40
CA ASN A 199 -11.19 -1.01 7.65
C ASN A 199 -9.68 -0.87 7.89
N SER A 200 -9.26 0.15 8.65
CA SER A 200 -7.87 0.32 9.10
C SER A 200 -7.59 -0.66 10.23
N ALA A 201 -6.62 -1.56 10.04
CA ALA A 201 -6.37 -2.62 11.02
C ALA A 201 -4.88 -2.94 11.18
N SER A 202 -4.52 -3.66 12.26
CA SER A 202 -3.18 -4.22 12.48
C SER A 202 -2.08 -3.15 12.42
N ALA A 203 -1.19 -3.16 11.43
CA ALA A 203 -0.11 -2.18 11.27
C ALA A 203 -0.63 -0.72 11.19
N SER A 204 -1.82 -0.49 10.62
CA SER A 204 -2.46 0.84 10.61
C SER A 204 -2.79 1.33 12.03
N GLU A 205 -3.19 0.41 12.92
CA GLU A 205 -3.46 0.73 14.32
C GLU A 205 -2.16 1.03 15.09
N ILE A 206 -1.06 0.34 14.75
CA ILE A 206 0.28 0.63 15.31
C ILE A 206 0.70 2.04 14.90
N PHE A 207 0.55 2.39 13.62
CA PHE A 207 0.89 3.74 13.12
C PHE A 207 0.10 4.81 13.87
N ALA A 208 -1.24 4.69 13.88
CA ALA A 208 -2.11 5.67 14.53
C ALA A 208 -1.86 5.75 16.05
N GLY A 209 -1.63 4.61 16.72
CA GLY A 209 -1.33 4.53 18.13
C GLY A 209 -0.03 5.22 18.49
N ALA A 210 1.05 4.97 17.75
CA ALA A 210 2.33 5.62 17.97
C ALA A 210 2.22 7.15 17.80
N MET A 211 1.57 7.62 16.72
CA MET A 211 1.35 9.05 16.51
C MET A 211 0.57 9.69 17.66
N LYS A 212 -0.46 9.01 18.16
CA LYS A 212 -1.25 9.48 19.29
C LYS A 212 -0.43 9.55 20.57
N ASP A 213 0.31 8.49 20.91
CA ASP A 213 1.09 8.44 22.17
C ASP A 213 2.15 9.52 22.19
N TYR A 214 2.90 9.72 21.10
CA TYR A 214 3.90 10.78 20.99
C TYR A 214 3.29 12.20 21.00
N ASN A 215 2.09 12.37 20.49
CA ASN A 215 1.37 13.65 20.57
C ASN A 215 0.89 13.93 22.00
N GLU A 216 0.33 12.95 22.72
CA GLU A 216 -0.12 13.08 24.09
C GLU A 216 1.04 13.43 25.04
N ASP A 217 2.25 12.92 24.77
CA ASP A 217 3.46 13.23 25.51
C ASP A 217 4.13 14.55 25.09
N GLY A 218 3.60 15.22 24.04
CA GLY A 218 4.03 16.56 23.59
C GLY A 218 5.29 16.57 22.72
N TYR A 219 5.68 15.44 22.14
CA TYR A 219 6.84 15.34 21.26
C TYR A 219 6.56 15.72 19.81
N ILE A 220 5.30 15.56 19.36
CA ILE A 220 4.87 15.91 18.00
C ILE A 220 3.52 16.63 18.05
N ASP A 221 3.12 17.28 16.95
CA ASP A 221 1.78 17.81 16.72
C ASP A 221 1.05 16.88 15.74
N ALA A 222 0.26 15.95 16.28
CA ALA A 222 -0.48 14.96 15.50
C ALA A 222 -1.94 14.83 15.94
N THR A 223 -2.83 14.55 14.99
CA THR A 223 -4.27 14.33 15.20
C THR A 223 -4.79 13.21 14.30
#